data_07d85d7c621e5fe14c37ae938caac0ad
#
_entry.id   07d85d7c621e5fe14c37ae938caac0ad
#
_cell.length_a   1.000
_cell.length_b   1.000
_cell.length_c   1.000
_cell.angle_alpha   90.00
_cell.angle_beta   90.00
_cell.angle_gamma   90.00
#
_symmetry.space_group_name_H-M   'P 1'
#
loop_
_entity.id
_entity.type
_entity.pdbx_description
1 polymer ?
#
loop_
_entity_poly.entity_id
_entity_poly.type
_entity_poly.pdbx_seq_one_letter_code
_entity_poly.pdbx_strand_id
1 'polypeptide(L)'
;MEQRDFSFKKYAWQQFKKNKPALISLYILVALVFIALFAPLIANDQPLYCKYKGETFYPAFSTLVNPSKLDSVVNLETGFAEILQFDITDWRKLDLEKVIWAPIPYSPDKGDRYNREYVSPFDNQRYKNSNNEIVTIPNRLRHIMGTD
;
A
#
# COMPACT_ATOMS: atom_id res chain seq x y z
N MET A 1 16.39 0.48 57.79
CA MET A 1 15.06 0.81 57.23
C MET A 1 15.25 0.99 55.73
N GLU A 2 14.91 -0.02 54.96
CA GLU A 2 15.05 -0.02 53.52
C GLU A 2 13.89 0.79 52.93
N GLN A 3 14.18 2.00 52.44
CA GLN A 3 13.21 2.80 51.69
C GLN A 3 12.90 2.05 50.40
N ARG A 4 11.76 1.33 50.36
CA ARG A 4 11.20 0.82 49.12
C ARG A 4 10.84 2.02 48.25
N ASP A 5 11.64 2.32 47.29
CA ASP A 5 11.31 3.25 46.22
C ASP A 5 10.00 2.81 45.56
N PHE A 6 8.94 3.48 45.96
CA PHE A 6 7.59 3.23 45.49
C PHE A 6 7.49 3.75 44.08
N SER A 7 7.85 2.90 43.10
CA SER A 7 7.77 3.29 41.69
C SER A 7 6.31 3.53 41.30
N PHE A 8 5.90 4.80 41.32
CA PHE A 8 4.59 5.28 40.92
C PHE A 8 4.13 4.64 39.57
N LYS A 9 5.06 4.49 38.61
CA LYS A 9 4.81 3.86 37.33
C LYS A 9 4.32 2.41 37.47
N LYS A 10 4.93 1.64 38.36
CA LYS A 10 4.57 0.23 38.59
C LYS A 10 3.18 0.12 39.24
N TYR A 11 2.88 0.99 40.18
CA TYR A 11 1.56 1.04 40.83
C TYR A 11 0.47 1.45 39.84
N ALA A 12 0.68 2.53 39.11
CA ALA A 12 -0.27 3.01 38.09
C ALA A 12 -0.56 1.92 37.07
N TRP A 13 0.47 1.20 36.58
CA TRP A 13 0.32 0.11 35.63
C TRP A 13 -0.46 -1.07 36.20
N GLN A 14 -0.25 -1.40 37.49
CA GLN A 14 -1.03 -2.44 38.16
C GLN A 14 -2.49 -2.07 38.31
N GLN A 15 -2.80 -0.82 38.66
CA GLN A 15 -4.17 -0.33 38.72
C GLN A 15 -4.85 -0.30 37.35
N PHE A 16 -4.12 0.14 36.35
CA PHE A 16 -4.60 0.13 34.96
C PHE A 16 -5.00 -1.28 34.49
N LYS A 17 -4.16 -2.28 34.76
CA LYS A 17 -4.45 -3.70 34.41
C LYS A 17 -5.69 -4.26 35.10
N LYS A 18 -6.06 -3.75 36.26
CA LYS A 18 -7.28 -4.17 36.96
C LYS A 18 -8.56 -3.65 36.29
N ASN A 19 -8.44 -2.54 35.56
CA ASN A 19 -9.55 -1.94 34.83
C ASN A 19 -9.68 -2.59 33.43
N LYS A 20 -10.54 -3.61 33.33
CA LYS A 20 -10.77 -4.35 32.08
C LYS A 20 -11.17 -3.45 30.90
N PRO A 21 -12.12 -2.50 31.02
CA PRO A 21 -12.45 -1.58 29.96
C PRO A 21 -11.25 -0.76 29.46
N ALA A 22 -10.43 -0.25 30.37
CA ALA A 22 -9.23 0.51 30.02
C ALA A 22 -8.20 -0.35 29.26
N LEU A 23 -8.05 -1.62 29.66
CA LEU A 23 -7.15 -2.56 28.99
C LEU A 23 -7.64 -2.86 27.57
N ILE A 24 -8.94 -3.08 27.39
CA ILE A 24 -9.54 -3.30 26.06
C ILE A 24 -9.32 -2.09 25.16
N SER A 25 -9.59 -0.88 25.68
CA SER A 25 -9.36 0.36 24.93
C SER A 25 -7.90 0.54 24.51
N LEU A 26 -6.95 0.14 25.38
CA LEU A 26 -5.53 0.15 25.03
C LEU A 26 -5.22 -0.82 23.87
N TYR A 27 -5.76 -2.04 23.90
CA TYR A 27 -5.54 -2.98 22.80
C TYR A 27 -6.14 -2.49 21.49
N ILE A 28 -7.33 -1.89 21.52
CA ILE A 28 -7.93 -1.27 20.34
C ILE A 28 -7.04 -0.15 19.80
N LEU A 29 -6.57 0.73 20.69
CA LEU A 29 -5.67 1.82 20.31
C LEU A 29 -4.38 1.29 19.65
N VAL A 30 -3.75 0.28 20.25
CA VAL A 30 -2.54 -0.34 19.71
C VAL A 30 -2.84 -0.96 18.33
N ALA A 31 -3.96 -1.66 18.19
CA ALA A 31 -4.37 -2.23 16.89
C ALA A 31 -4.56 -1.14 15.82
N LEU A 32 -5.20 -0.03 16.15
CA LEU A 32 -5.37 1.10 15.24
C LEU A 32 -4.03 1.73 14.83
N VAL A 33 -3.09 1.85 15.77
CA VAL A 33 -1.72 2.33 15.47
C VAL A 33 -1.01 1.38 14.51
N PHE A 34 -1.13 0.07 14.72
CA PHE A 34 -0.57 -0.91 13.78
C PHE A 34 -1.19 -0.78 12.39
N ILE A 35 -2.52 -0.69 12.29
CA ILE A 35 -3.21 -0.51 11.00
C ILE A 35 -2.72 0.78 10.33
N ALA A 36 -2.60 1.88 11.06
CA ALA A 36 -2.12 3.15 10.51
C ALA A 36 -0.68 3.07 9.99
N LEU A 37 0.22 2.39 10.72
CA LEU A 37 1.61 2.20 10.29
C LEU A 37 1.73 1.33 9.03
N PHE A 38 0.86 0.33 8.89
CA PHE A 38 0.88 -0.58 7.75
C PHE A 38 -0.09 -0.17 6.63
N ALA A 39 -0.86 0.90 6.81
CA ALA A 39 -1.82 1.38 5.81
C ALA A 39 -1.21 1.54 4.41
N PRO A 40 0.00 2.10 4.22
CA PRO A 40 0.62 2.24 2.90
C PRO A 40 0.96 0.90 2.23
N LEU A 41 1.09 -0.18 2.99
CA LEU A 41 1.31 -1.53 2.46
C LEU A 41 -0.01 -2.27 2.20
N ILE A 42 -1.09 -1.87 2.88
CA ILE A 42 -2.41 -2.47 2.73
C ILE A 42 -3.16 -1.82 1.57
N ALA A 43 -3.11 -0.49 1.48
CA ALA A 43 -3.77 0.30 0.44
C ALA A 43 -2.73 1.15 -0.31
N ASN A 44 -2.36 0.72 -1.52
CA ASN A 44 -1.37 1.39 -2.35
C ASN A 44 -1.61 1.09 -3.82
N ASP A 45 -1.51 2.09 -4.68
CA ASP A 45 -1.60 1.95 -6.13
C ASP A 45 -0.32 1.41 -6.78
N GLN A 46 0.75 1.29 -6.00
CA GLN A 46 2.02 0.74 -6.43
C GLN A 46 2.15 -0.73 -6.01
N PRO A 47 2.81 -1.56 -6.83
CA PRO A 47 3.05 -2.96 -6.45
C PRO A 47 3.99 -3.06 -5.24
N LEU A 48 3.72 -4.03 -4.37
CA LEU A 48 4.63 -4.40 -3.28
C LEU A 48 5.92 -5.02 -3.82
N TYR A 49 5.79 -5.77 -4.90
CA TYR A 49 6.88 -6.43 -5.61
C TYR A 49 6.54 -6.46 -7.10
N CYS A 50 7.50 -6.14 -7.93
CA CYS A 50 7.37 -6.38 -9.37
C CYS A 50 8.72 -6.71 -10.00
N LYS A 51 8.64 -7.42 -11.13
CA LYS A 51 9.78 -7.68 -12.00
C LYS A 51 9.50 -7.08 -13.36
N TYR A 52 10.38 -6.20 -13.82
CA TYR A 52 10.25 -5.48 -15.09
C TYR A 52 11.59 -5.47 -15.83
N LYS A 53 11.58 -5.94 -17.07
CA LYS A 53 12.77 -6.07 -17.93
C LYS A 53 13.95 -6.79 -17.26
N GLY A 54 13.65 -7.85 -16.51
CA GLY A 54 14.66 -8.65 -15.81
C GLY A 54 15.06 -8.10 -14.43
N GLU A 55 14.77 -6.84 -14.12
CA GLU A 55 15.10 -6.23 -12.84
C GLU A 55 13.95 -6.32 -11.83
N THR A 56 14.29 -6.33 -10.54
CA THR A 56 13.33 -6.49 -9.45
C THR A 56 13.17 -5.17 -8.69
N PHE A 57 11.91 -4.74 -8.53
CA PHE A 57 11.56 -3.51 -7.84
C PHE A 57 10.57 -3.76 -6.70
N TYR A 58 10.64 -2.86 -5.70
CA TYR A 58 9.73 -2.80 -4.55
C TYR A 58 9.16 -1.38 -4.43
N PRO A 59 8.30 -0.95 -5.37
CA PRO A 59 7.87 0.45 -5.45
C PRO A 59 7.18 0.94 -4.19
N ALA A 60 6.22 0.21 -3.65
CA ALA A 60 5.49 0.58 -2.44
C ALA A 60 6.40 0.81 -1.22
N PHE A 61 7.43 -0.01 -1.04
CA PHE A 61 8.39 0.17 0.05
C PHE A 61 9.37 1.32 -0.23
N SER A 62 9.77 1.47 -1.47
CA SER A 62 10.73 2.52 -1.87
C SER A 62 10.13 3.90 -1.68
N THR A 63 8.88 4.11 -2.03
CA THR A 63 8.19 5.39 -1.88
C THR A 63 7.87 5.74 -0.43
N LEU A 64 7.75 4.77 0.47
CA LEU A 64 7.66 5.04 1.91
C LEU A 64 8.91 5.73 2.46
N VAL A 65 10.09 5.36 1.95
CA VAL A 65 11.37 5.93 2.41
C VAL A 65 11.74 7.16 1.61
N ASN A 66 11.51 7.13 0.31
CA ASN A 66 11.78 8.23 -0.63
C ASN A 66 10.65 8.33 -1.66
N PRO A 67 9.66 9.23 -1.45
CA PRO A 67 8.52 9.38 -2.35
C PRO A 67 8.89 9.64 -3.81
N SER A 68 9.94 10.40 -4.05
CA SER A 68 10.41 10.77 -5.40
C SER A 68 11.56 9.88 -5.89
N LYS A 69 11.59 8.60 -5.47
CA LYS A 69 12.63 7.70 -5.91
C LYS A 69 12.60 7.54 -7.43
N LEU A 70 13.76 7.79 -8.03
CA LEU A 70 14.05 7.52 -9.44
C LEU A 70 14.89 6.24 -9.52
N ASP A 71 14.54 5.40 -10.47
CA ASP A 71 15.37 4.27 -10.85
C ASP A 71 15.47 4.21 -12.38
N SER A 72 16.51 3.59 -12.91
CA SER A 72 16.71 3.48 -14.35
C SER A 72 16.79 2.03 -14.75
N VAL A 73 16.00 1.65 -15.72
CA VAL A 73 16.01 0.31 -16.33
C VAL A 73 16.54 0.41 -17.74
N VAL A 74 17.56 -0.37 -18.05
CA VAL A 74 18.08 -0.44 -19.40
C VAL A 74 17.19 -1.37 -20.24
N ASN A 75 16.62 -0.82 -21.30
CA ASN A 75 15.92 -1.63 -22.29
C ASN A 75 16.95 -2.42 -23.11
N LEU A 76 16.96 -3.74 -22.94
CA LEU A 76 17.92 -4.62 -23.59
C LEU A 76 17.78 -4.64 -25.13
N GLU A 77 16.60 -4.28 -25.67
CA GLU A 77 16.36 -4.25 -27.11
C GLU A 77 16.86 -2.96 -27.76
N THR A 78 16.70 -1.83 -27.08
CA THR A 78 17.04 -0.50 -27.63
C THR A 78 18.35 0.06 -27.09
N GLY A 79 18.85 -0.48 -25.99
CA GLY A 79 20.04 0.02 -25.28
C GLY A 79 19.85 1.35 -24.55
N PHE A 80 18.63 1.93 -24.58
CA PHE A 80 18.33 3.18 -23.87
C PHE A 80 17.88 2.91 -22.43
N ALA A 81 18.34 3.77 -21.51
CA ALA A 81 17.86 3.76 -20.14
C ALA A 81 16.47 4.42 -20.06
N GLU A 82 15.50 3.71 -19.53
CA GLU A 82 14.18 4.22 -19.16
C GLU A 82 14.21 4.63 -17.71
N ILE A 83 13.85 5.87 -17.41
CA ILE A 83 13.78 6.38 -16.04
C ILE A 83 12.39 6.11 -15.48
N LEU A 84 12.34 5.32 -14.41
CA LEU A 84 11.12 5.06 -13.64
C LEU A 84 11.09 5.94 -12.40
N GLN A 85 10.15 6.86 -12.36
CA GLN A 85 9.86 7.62 -11.15
C GLN A 85 8.67 6.95 -10.44
N PHE A 86 8.90 6.34 -9.29
CA PHE A 86 7.98 5.38 -8.67
C PHE A 86 6.63 5.96 -8.27
N ASP A 87 6.56 7.24 -7.88
CA ASP A 87 5.34 7.92 -7.47
C ASP A 87 4.39 8.30 -8.61
N ILE A 88 4.95 8.55 -9.81
CA ILE A 88 4.16 8.97 -10.99
C ILE A 88 4.00 7.87 -12.05
N THR A 89 4.82 6.83 -11.99
CA THR A 89 4.76 5.73 -12.95
C THR A 89 3.45 4.96 -12.79
N ASP A 90 2.70 4.80 -13.88
CA ASP A 90 1.51 3.95 -13.89
C ASP A 90 1.94 2.48 -14.08
N TRP A 91 2.20 1.81 -12.96
CA TRP A 91 2.66 0.42 -12.91
C TRP A 91 1.71 -0.58 -13.57
N ARG A 92 0.44 -0.21 -13.75
CA ARG A 92 -0.58 -1.05 -14.40
C ARG A 92 -0.40 -1.13 -15.91
N LYS A 93 0.23 -0.09 -16.49
CA LYS A 93 0.47 0.01 -17.93
C LYS A 93 1.78 -0.66 -18.38
N LEU A 94 2.65 -0.98 -17.42
CA LEU A 94 3.90 -1.66 -17.73
C LEU A 94 3.67 -3.17 -17.93
N ASP A 95 4.39 -3.75 -18.86
CA ASP A 95 4.40 -5.20 -19.08
C ASP A 95 5.30 -5.85 -18.02
N LEU A 96 4.69 -6.16 -16.88
CA LEU A 96 5.38 -6.72 -15.71
C LEU A 96 5.45 -8.25 -15.83
N GLU A 97 6.65 -8.81 -15.79
CA GLU A 97 6.87 -10.26 -15.80
C GLU A 97 6.23 -10.96 -14.59
N LYS A 98 6.37 -10.34 -13.41
CA LYS A 98 5.74 -10.78 -12.16
C LYS A 98 5.34 -9.56 -11.35
N VAL A 99 4.20 -9.65 -10.69
CA VAL A 99 3.70 -8.55 -9.84
C VAL A 99 2.93 -9.09 -8.64
N ILE A 100 3.15 -8.46 -7.49
CA ILE A 100 2.35 -8.65 -6.27
C ILE A 100 1.83 -7.28 -5.88
N TRP A 101 0.52 -7.11 -5.98
CA TRP A 101 -0.17 -5.90 -5.58
C TRP A 101 -0.48 -5.88 -4.09
N ALA A 102 -0.69 -4.69 -3.55
CA ALA A 102 -1.28 -4.53 -2.23
C ALA A 102 -2.68 -5.19 -2.17
N PRO A 103 -3.16 -5.61 -0.99
CA PRO A 103 -4.51 -6.17 -0.84
C PRO A 103 -5.61 -5.23 -1.35
N ILE A 104 -5.42 -3.92 -1.19
CA ILE A 104 -6.25 -2.86 -1.76
C ILE A 104 -5.37 -2.07 -2.73
N PRO A 105 -5.39 -2.38 -4.04
CA PRO A 105 -4.42 -1.82 -5.00
C PRO A 105 -4.80 -0.43 -5.50
N TYR A 106 -5.24 0.43 -4.60
CA TYR A 106 -5.65 1.81 -4.86
C TYR A 106 -5.11 2.75 -3.81
N SER A 107 -4.71 3.94 -4.26
CA SER A 107 -4.30 5.02 -3.36
C SER A 107 -5.54 5.84 -2.96
N PRO A 108 -5.64 6.29 -1.71
CA PRO A 108 -6.77 7.10 -1.25
C PRO A 108 -6.82 8.50 -1.88
N ASP A 109 -5.72 8.95 -2.45
CA ASP A 109 -5.54 10.28 -3.06
C ASP A 109 -5.64 10.29 -4.59
N LYS A 110 -5.66 9.11 -5.23
CA LYS A 110 -5.79 8.98 -6.69
C LYS A 110 -7.16 8.41 -7.06
N GLY A 111 -8.03 9.25 -7.58
CA GLY A 111 -9.36 8.82 -8.05
C GLY A 111 -9.27 7.95 -9.30
N ASP A 112 -9.97 6.81 -9.29
CA ASP A 112 -10.06 5.92 -10.45
C ASP A 112 -11.27 6.27 -11.34
N ARG A 113 -11.04 7.20 -12.27
CA ARG A 113 -12.09 7.73 -13.16
C ARG A 113 -12.72 6.67 -14.07
N TYR A 114 -12.01 5.58 -14.37
CA TYR A 114 -12.50 4.55 -15.30
C TYR A 114 -13.47 3.56 -14.67
N ASN A 115 -13.47 3.45 -13.35
CA ASN A 115 -14.28 2.50 -12.61
C ASN A 115 -15.39 3.16 -11.77
N ARG A 116 -15.38 4.47 -11.67
CA ARG A 116 -16.22 5.25 -10.75
C ARG A 116 -17.71 5.04 -10.89
N GLU A 117 -18.24 4.92 -12.11
CA GLU A 117 -19.69 4.93 -12.34
C GLU A 117 -20.23 3.63 -12.95
N TYR A 118 -19.35 2.74 -13.41
CA TYR A 118 -19.75 1.65 -14.30
C TYR A 118 -19.35 0.27 -13.83
N VAL A 119 -18.63 0.16 -12.72
CA VAL A 119 -18.10 -1.12 -12.25
C VAL A 119 -18.46 -1.33 -10.79
N SER A 120 -19.15 -2.43 -10.50
CA SER A 120 -19.40 -2.84 -9.11
C SER A 120 -18.12 -3.19 -8.39
N PRO A 121 -18.02 -3.05 -7.06
CA PRO A 121 -16.80 -3.29 -6.30
C PRO A 121 -16.16 -4.66 -6.52
N PHE A 122 -16.97 -5.67 -6.83
CA PHE A 122 -16.50 -7.04 -7.06
C PHE A 122 -16.38 -7.43 -8.54
N ASP A 123 -16.73 -6.52 -9.46
CA ASP A 123 -16.59 -6.76 -10.89
C ASP A 123 -15.17 -6.52 -11.39
N ASN A 124 -14.93 -6.92 -12.63
CA ASN A 124 -13.64 -6.73 -13.28
C ASN A 124 -13.37 -5.25 -13.52
N GLN A 125 -12.20 -4.81 -13.13
CA GLN A 125 -11.77 -3.42 -13.27
C GLN A 125 -11.38 -3.09 -14.71
N ARG A 126 -11.50 -1.80 -15.06
CA ARG A 126 -11.09 -1.25 -16.35
C ARG A 126 -9.86 -0.39 -16.19
N TYR A 127 -9.01 -0.38 -17.18
CA TYR A 127 -7.89 0.54 -17.26
C TYR A 127 -7.64 0.97 -18.71
N LYS A 128 -6.91 2.05 -18.88
CA LYS A 128 -6.51 2.54 -20.19
C LYS A 128 -5.13 2.01 -20.53
N ASN A 129 -5.04 1.23 -21.60
CA ASN A 129 -3.76 0.67 -22.06
C ASN A 129 -2.89 1.75 -22.72
N SER A 130 -1.67 1.39 -23.12
CA SER A 130 -0.74 2.29 -23.82
C SER A 130 -1.30 2.86 -25.11
N ASN A 131 -2.22 2.14 -25.76
CA ASN A 131 -2.90 2.56 -26.99
C ASN A 131 -4.12 3.44 -26.73
N ASN A 132 -4.35 3.84 -25.49
CA ASN A 132 -5.49 4.67 -25.09
C ASN A 132 -6.86 3.96 -25.15
N GLU A 133 -6.90 2.64 -25.25
CA GLU A 133 -8.10 1.82 -25.28
C GLU A 133 -8.47 1.39 -23.85
N ILE A 134 -9.77 1.31 -23.56
CA ILE A 134 -10.27 0.82 -22.27
C ILE A 134 -10.30 -0.70 -22.30
N VAL A 135 -9.48 -1.32 -21.49
CA VAL A 135 -9.34 -2.78 -21.37
C VAL A 135 -9.86 -3.24 -20.02
N THR A 136 -10.54 -4.38 -20.00
CA THR A 136 -11.02 -5.01 -18.77
C THR A 136 -10.02 -6.04 -18.27
N ILE A 137 -9.62 -5.97 -17.00
CA ILE A 137 -8.72 -6.94 -16.37
C ILE A 137 -9.56 -7.96 -15.61
N PRO A 138 -9.55 -9.24 -15.99
CA PRO A 138 -10.30 -10.27 -15.28
C PRO A 138 -9.69 -10.51 -13.87
N ASN A 139 -10.54 -10.54 -12.85
CA ASN A 139 -10.23 -10.93 -11.46
C ASN A 139 -9.07 -10.23 -10.76
N ARG A 140 -8.68 -9.05 -11.24
CA ARG A 140 -7.59 -8.28 -10.63
C ARG A 140 -8.04 -6.87 -10.27
N LEU A 141 -7.41 -6.29 -9.28
CA LEU A 141 -7.52 -4.88 -8.91
C LEU A 141 -8.97 -4.44 -8.62
N ARG A 142 -9.70 -5.26 -7.85
CA ARG A 142 -11.10 -4.96 -7.46
C ARG A 142 -11.16 -3.87 -6.39
N HIS A 143 -12.15 -2.98 -6.53
CA HIS A 143 -12.46 -1.96 -5.51
C HIS A 143 -13.31 -2.55 -4.39
N ILE A 144 -12.71 -3.29 -3.49
CA ILE A 144 -13.41 -3.95 -2.37
C ILE A 144 -14.11 -2.93 -1.46
N MET A 145 -13.58 -1.71 -1.37
CA MET A 145 -14.10 -0.64 -0.51
C MET A 145 -15.04 0.35 -1.22
N GLY A 146 -15.30 0.17 -2.51
CA GLY A 146 -16.11 1.07 -3.33
C GLY A 146 -15.37 1.68 -4.50
N THR A 147 -16.10 2.38 -5.38
CA THR A 147 -15.59 2.99 -6.63
C THR A 147 -15.82 4.49 -6.67
N ASP A 148 -15.63 5.19 -5.59
CA ASP A 148 -15.85 6.65 -5.49
C ASP A 148 -14.98 7.48 -6.42
#